data_193efcf6970d4c4553615b094344e572
#
_entry.id   193efcf6970d4c4553615b094344e572
#
_cell.length_a   1.000
_cell.length_b   1.000
_cell.length_c   1.000
_cell.angle_alpha   90.00
_cell.angle_beta   90.00
_cell.angle_gamma   90.00
#
_symmetry.space_group_name_H-M   'P 1'
#
loop_
_entity.id
_entity.type
_entity.pdbx_description
1 polymer ?
#
loop_
_entity_poly.entity_id
_entity_poly.type
_entity_poly.pdbx_seq_one_letter_code
_entity_poly.pdbx_strand_id
1 'polypeptide(L)'
;MSEQPGKPVRTDEAGSKASRSYPEILQLNQELFKNLQGLIDEDEARKKDLLDTKNAYEMAQAEITRLERELRQSIEREADRAEELSQLEQERVDQLGAMSAHLDAMRSAVERYMQQGRRAA
;
A
#
# COMPACT_ATOMS: atom_id res chain seq x y z
N MET A 1 -76.70 25.45 10.07
CA MET A 1 -76.27 25.06 10.17
C MET A 1 -75.73 24.39 10.09
N SER A 2 -75.43 24.22 9.98
CA SER A 2 -74.89 23.76 9.83
C SER A 2 -74.59 22.76 9.61
N GLU A 3 -74.69 22.49 9.83
CA GLU A 3 -74.33 21.58 9.60
C GLU A 3 -74.13 20.98 8.83
N GLN A 4 -74.46 21.30 8.64
CA GLN A 4 -74.55 20.57 7.80
C GLN A 4 -74.11 20.88 6.69
N PRO A 5 -74.17 21.85 6.41
CA PRO A 5 -73.93 22.02 5.04
C PRO A 5 -72.54 22.09 4.67
N GLY A 6 -71.78 22.72 5.36
CA GLY A 6 -70.39 22.74 5.01
C GLY A 6 -69.80 21.33 4.82
N LYS A 7 -70.49 20.39 5.36
CA LYS A 7 -70.04 19.03 5.26
C LYS A 7 -70.00 18.49 3.85
N PRO A 8 -71.05 18.63 3.03
CA PRO A 8 -70.94 18.18 1.65
C PRO A 8 -69.84 18.85 0.89
N VAL A 9 -69.75 20.18 1.02
CA VAL A 9 -68.71 20.94 0.36
C VAL A 9 -67.33 20.50 0.82
N ARG A 10 -67.16 20.36 2.10
CA ARG A 10 -65.91 19.86 2.65
C ARG A 10 -65.57 18.45 2.17
N THR A 11 -66.59 17.61 2.13
CA THR A 11 -66.42 16.27 1.62
C THR A 11 -65.98 16.26 0.19
N ASP A 12 -66.58 17.12 -0.65
CA ASP A 12 -66.19 17.25 -2.04
C ASP A 12 -64.76 17.77 -2.19
N GLU A 13 -64.39 18.76 -1.41
CA GLU A 13 -63.03 19.26 -1.45
C GLU A 13 -62.03 18.21 -0.96
N ALA A 14 -62.36 17.55 0.12
CA ALA A 14 -61.49 16.50 0.65
C ALA A 14 -61.43 15.31 -0.32
N GLY A 15 -62.57 14.94 -0.90
CA GLY A 15 -62.62 13.91 -1.91
C GLY A 15 -61.86 14.27 -3.18
N SER A 16 -61.96 15.52 -3.58
CA SER A 16 -61.21 16.01 -4.73
C SER A 16 -59.70 16.01 -4.53
N LYS A 17 -59.25 16.37 -3.34
CA LYS A 17 -57.83 16.31 -2.97
C LYS A 17 -57.35 14.89 -2.75
N ALA A 18 -58.16 14.09 -2.09
CA ALA A 18 -57.82 12.68 -1.81
C ALA A 18 -58.04 11.79 -3.01
N SER A 19 -59.09 12.07 -3.77
CA SER A 19 -59.49 11.27 -4.93
C SER A 19 -59.17 12.01 -6.21
N ARG A 20 -57.96 11.95 -6.59
CA ARG A 20 -57.55 12.46 -7.89
C ARG A 20 -58.10 11.56 -9.00
N SER A 21 -58.18 12.06 -10.19
CA SER A 21 -58.61 11.26 -11.32
C SER A 21 -57.68 10.02 -11.46
N TYR A 22 -58.25 8.96 -12.00
CA TYR A 22 -57.46 7.73 -12.18
C TYR A 22 -56.19 7.95 -13.00
N PRO A 23 -56.22 8.72 -14.11
CA PRO A 23 -55.00 9.05 -14.84
C PRO A 23 -53.96 9.79 -14.01
N GLU A 24 -54.39 10.71 -13.14
CA GLU A 24 -53.45 11.44 -12.26
C GLU A 24 -52.80 10.52 -11.25
N ILE A 25 -53.56 9.62 -10.66
CA ILE A 25 -53.04 8.63 -9.72
C ILE A 25 -52.06 7.71 -10.42
N LEU A 26 -52.38 7.27 -11.61
CA LEU A 26 -51.52 6.41 -12.41
C LEU A 26 -50.20 7.12 -12.72
N GLN A 27 -50.28 8.39 -13.11
CA GLN A 27 -49.11 9.20 -13.40
C GLN A 27 -48.20 9.35 -12.16
N LEU A 28 -48.80 9.66 -11.01
CA LEU A 28 -48.05 9.75 -9.75
C LEU A 28 -47.36 8.44 -9.38
N ASN A 29 -48.08 7.33 -9.57
CA ASN A 29 -47.50 6.02 -9.33
C ASN A 29 -46.31 5.73 -10.23
N GLN A 30 -46.42 6.10 -11.51
CA GLN A 30 -45.34 5.94 -12.47
C GLN A 30 -44.13 6.79 -12.10
N GLU A 31 -44.34 8.03 -11.63
CA GLU A 31 -43.28 8.91 -11.17
C GLU A 31 -42.63 8.35 -9.92
N LEU A 32 -43.42 7.83 -8.98
CA LEU A 32 -42.89 7.17 -7.78
C LEU A 32 -42.06 5.97 -8.16
N PHE A 33 -42.53 5.14 -9.08
CA PHE A 33 -41.76 3.99 -9.55
C PHE A 33 -40.42 4.39 -10.16
N LYS A 34 -40.44 5.43 -11.00
CA LYS A 34 -39.18 5.95 -11.57
C LYS A 34 -38.23 6.44 -10.52
N ASN A 35 -38.73 7.18 -9.52
CA ASN A 35 -37.91 7.68 -8.42
C ASN A 35 -37.33 6.56 -7.59
N LEU A 36 -38.15 5.56 -7.28
CA LEU A 36 -37.69 4.38 -6.53
C LEU A 36 -36.66 3.60 -7.33
N GLN A 37 -36.89 3.40 -8.61
CA GLN A 37 -35.94 2.73 -9.48
C GLN A 37 -34.61 3.49 -9.54
N GLY A 38 -34.66 4.81 -9.65
CA GLY A 38 -33.46 5.65 -9.61
C GLY A 38 -32.69 5.51 -8.30
N LEU A 39 -33.40 5.48 -7.16
CA LEU A 39 -32.79 5.29 -5.85
C LEU A 39 -32.15 3.90 -5.70
N ILE A 40 -32.82 2.88 -6.22
CA ILE A 40 -32.29 1.53 -6.22
C ILE A 40 -31.02 1.45 -7.05
N ASP A 41 -31.05 2.03 -8.25
CA ASP A 41 -29.91 2.05 -9.15
C ASP A 41 -28.72 2.79 -8.53
N GLU A 42 -28.96 3.93 -7.86
CA GLU A 42 -27.94 4.67 -7.15
C GLU A 42 -27.35 3.85 -6.00
N ASP A 43 -28.21 3.15 -5.24
CA ASP A 43 -27.77 2.32 -4.13
C ASP A 43 -26.91 1.16 -4.62
N GLU A 44 -27.32 0.53 -5.71
CA GLU A 44 -26.53 -0.53 -6.33
C GLU A 44 -25.17 -0.04 -6.83
N ALA A 45 -25.17 1.16 -7.46
CA ALA A 45 -23.93 1.78 -7.92
C ALA A 45 -22.99 2.08 -6.75
N ARG A 46 -23.51 2.61 -5.65
CA ARG A 46 -22.72 2.87 -4.43
C ARG A 46 -22.17 1.59 -3.83
N LYS A 47 -22.98 0.53 -3.78
CA LYS A 47 -22.54 -0.76 -3.28
C LYS A 47 -21.41 -1.32 -4.13
N LYS A 48 -21.53 -1.19 -5.45
CA LYS A 48 -20.49 -1.61 -6.37
C LYS A 48 -19.21 -0.80 -6.15
N ASP A 49 -19.32 0.52 -6.04
CA ASP A 49 -18.17 1.40 -5.80
C ASP A 49 -17.48 1.06 -4.48
N LEU A 50 -18.26 0.78 -3.43
CA LEU A 50 -17.72 0.37 -2.14
C LEU A 50 -16.98 -0.96 -2.24
N LEU A 51 -17.55 -1.90 -2.98
CA LEU A 51 -16.90 -3.20 -3.18
C LEU A 51 -15.61 -3.06 -3.98
N ASP A 52 -15.64 -2.26 -5.06
CA ASP A 52 -14.47 -1.99 -5.88
C ASP A 52 -13.37 -1.30 -5.06
N THR A 53 -13.76 -0.33 -4.24
CA THR A 53 -12.83 0.38 -3.35
C THR A 53 -12.23 -0.58 -2.31
N LYS A 54 -13.05 -1.45 -1.73
CA LYS A 54 -12.60 -2.45 -0.78
C LYS A 54 -11.60 -3.40 -1.42
N ASN A 55 -11.91 -3.88 -2.62
CA ASN A 55 -11.03 -4.78 -3.36
C ASN A 55 -9.71 -4.08 -3.71
N ALA A 56 -9.76 -2.83 -4.16
CA ALA A 56 -8.57 -2.04 -4.44
C ALA A 56 -7.71 -1.83 -3.19
N TYR A 57 -8.35 -1.59 -2.05
CA TYR A 57 -7.66 -1.45 -0.77
C TYR A 57 -6.96 -2.76 -0.37
N GLU A 58 -7.65 -3.88 -0.48
CA GLU A 58 -7.09 -5.19 -0.16
C GLU A 58 -5.89 -5.52 -1.07
N MET A 59 -6.00 -5.21 -2.36
CA MET A 59 -4.90 -5.39 -3.31
C MET A 59 -3.71 -4.49 -2.96
N ALA A 60 -3.99 -3.24 -2.60
CA ALA A 60 -2.95 -2.31 -2.18
C ALA A 60 -2.25 -2.78 -0.90
N GLN A 61 -2.99 -3.29 0.07
CA GLN A 61 -2.43 -3.86 1.28
C GLN A 61 -1.54 -5.06 1.00
N ALA A 62 -1.98 -5.94 0.12
CA ALA A 62 -1.19 -7.10 -0.30
C ALA A 62 0.11 -6.66 -0.98
N GLU A 63 0.04 -5.64 -1.82
CA GLU A 63 1.21 -5.09 -2.51
C GLU A 63 2.18 -4.42 -1.53
N ILE A 64 1.68 -3.68 -0.57
CA ILE A 64 2.50 -3.09 0.50
C ILE A 64 3.23 -4.19 1.27
N THR A 65 2.53 -5.24 1.65
CA THR A 65 3.14 -6.36 2.38
C THR A 65 4.22 -7.02 1.54
N ARG A 66 3.99 -7.19 0.24
CA ARG A 66 4.96 -7.75 -0.69
C ARG A 66 6.21 -6.88 -0.79
N LEU A 67 6.00 -5.57 -0.95
CA LEU A 67 7.10 -4.61 -1.05
C LEU A 67 7.91 -4.52 0.24
N GLU A 68 7.25 -4.56 1.38
CA GLU A 68 7.92 -4.59 2.68
C GLU A 68 8.81 -5.82 2.83
N ARG A 69 8.32 -6.97 2.36
CA ARG A 69 9.09 -8.22 2.39
C ARG A 69 10.30 -8.13 1.47
N GLU A 70 10.12 -7.63 0.26
CA GLU A 70 11.22 -7.44 -0.69
C GLU A 70 12.27 -6.47 -0.16
N LEU A 71 11.81 -5.39 0.43
CA LEU A 71 12.71 -4.40 1.03
C LEU A 71 13.53 -5.03 2.17
N ARG A 72 12.90 -5.79 3.03
CA ARG A 72 13.58 -6.49 4.12
C ARG A 72 14.62 -7.45 3.60
N GLN A 73 14.28 -8.23 2.58
CA GLN A 73 15.21 -9.15 1.94
C GLN A 73 16.38 -8.40 1.29
N SER A 74 16.11 -7.26 0.67
CA SER A 74 17.15 -6.42 0.07
C SER A 74 18.11 -5.88 1.13
N ILE A 75 17.58 -5.42 2.25
CA ILE A 75 18.39 -4.92 3.37
C ILE A 75 19.28 -6.05 3.93
N GLU A 76 18.72 -7.24 4.09
CA GLU A 76 19.49 -8.39 4.55
C GLU A 76 20.61 -8.75 3.58
N ARG A 77 20.33 -8.74 2.27
CA ARG A 77 21.35 -9.00 1.26
C ARG A 77 22.46 -7.95 1.26
N GLU A 78 22.09 -6.69 1.45
CA GLU A 78 23.09 -5.61 1.53
C GLU A 78 23.94 -5.75 2.79
N ALA A 79 23.35 -6.11 3.91
CA ALA A 79 24.08 -6.36 5.15
C ALA A 79 25.08 -7.51 4.97
N ASP A 80 24.64 -8.60 4.34
CA ASP A 80 25.50 -9.74 4.04
C ASP A 80 26.66 -9.36 3.13
N ARG A 81 26.39 -8.56 2.09
CA ARG A 81 27.45 -8.06 1.19
C ARG A 81 28.44 -7.17 1.92
N ALA A 82 27.94 -6.29 2.79
CA ALA A 82 28.79 -5.42 3.58
C ALA A 82 29.72 -6.23 4.51
N GLU A 83 29.19 -7.28 5.11
CA GLU A 83 29.98 -8.18 5.94
C GLU A 83 31.03 -8.92 5.11
N GLU A 84 30.65 -9.47 3.96
CA GLU A 84 31.59 -10.12 3.05
C GLU A 84 32.72 -9.18 2.62
N LEU A 85 32.38 -7.95 2.25
CA LEU A 85 33.38 -6.95 1.88
C LEU A 85 34.31 -6.63 3.05
N SER A 86 33.77 -6.51 4.25
CA SER A 86 34.57 -6.28 5.46
C SER A 86 35.53 -7.42 5.72
N GLN A 87 35.09 -8.66 5.55
CA GLN A 87 35.94 -9.85 5.71
C GLN A 87 37.04 -9.87 4.66
N LEU A 88 36.71 -9.57 3.39
CA LEU A 88 37.71 -9.52 2.32
C LEU A 88 38.73 -8.43 2.56
N GLU A 89 38.31 -7.26 3.03
CA GLU A 89 39.23 -6.18 3.39
C GLU A 89 40.14 -6.59 4.52
N GLN A 90 39.64 -7.26 5.54
CA GLN A 90 40.45 -7.75 6.65
C GLN A 90 41.45 -8.79 6.19
N GLU A 91 41.06 -9.74 5.36
CA GLU A 91 41.94 -10.72 4.77
C GLU A 91 43.06 -10.06 3.98
N ARG A 92 42.71 -9.02 3.19
CA ARG A 92 43.68 -8.26 2.41
C ARG A 92 44.68 -7.54 3.31
N VAL A 93 44.20 -6.93 4.38
CA VAL A 93 45.10 -6.28 5.36
C VAL A 93 46.03 -7.30 6.01
N ASP A 94 45.49 -8.45 6.40
CA ASP A 94 46.29 -9.53 7.00
C ASP A 94 47.35 -10.04 6.01
N GLN A 95 47.00 -10.23 4.75
CA GLN A 95 47.94 -10.65 3.70
C GLN A 95 49.06 -9.62 3.50
N LEU A 96 48.69 -8.34 3.42
CA LEU A 96 49.65 -7.25 3.27
C LEU A 96 50.58 -7.16 4.50
N GLY A 97 50.01 -7.36 5.69
CA GLY A 97 50.80 -7.39 6.91
C GLY A 97 51.80 -8.55 6.92
N ALA A 98 51.37 -9.73 6.50
CA ALA A 98 52.23 -10.90 6.39
C ALA A 98 53.34 -10.71 5.36
N MET A 99 53.01 -10.12 4.19
CA MET A 99 54.01 -9.80 3.17
C MET A 99 55.02 -8.75 3.66
N SER A 100 54.56 -7.73 4.37
CA SER A 100 55.42 -6.73 4.95
C SER A 100 56.38 -7.32 5.97
N ALA A 101 55.87 -8.18 6.84
CA ALA A 101 56.68 -8.88 7.83
C ALA A 101 57.71 -9.79 7.17
N HIS A 102 57.35 -10.46 6.09
CA HIS A 102 58.27 -11.31 5.32
C HIS A 102 59.39 -10.48 4.68
N LEU A 103 59.04 -9.35 4.08
CA LEU A 103 60.02 -8.43 3.47
C LEU A 103 60.97 -7.86 4.54
N ASP A 104 60.47 -7.49 5.70
CA ASP A 104 61.30 -7.04 6.81
C ASP A 104 62.27 -8.13 7.31
N ALA A 105 61.79 -9.36 7.41
CA ALA A 105 62.61 -10.49 7.77
C ALA A 105 63.72 -10.73 6.72
N MET A 106 63.39 -10.62 5.43
CA MET A 106 64.39 -10.75 4.35
C MET A 106 65.42 -9.62 4.43
N ARG A 107 64.98 -8.41 4.66
CA ARG A 107 65.86 -7.24 4.79
C ARG A 107 66.83 -7.47 5.97
N SER A 108 66.31 -7.88 7.11
CA SER A 108 67.12 -8.15 8.29
C SER A 108 68.14 -9.27 8.04
N ALA A 109 67.76 -10.32 7.32
CA ALA A 109 68.68 -11.39 6.95
C ALA A 109 69.78 -10.92 6.04
N VAL A 110 69.47 -10.09 5.03
CA VAL A 110 70.46 -9.52 4.12
C VAL A 110 71.41 -8.62 4.88
N GLU A 111 70.92 -7.76 5.74
CA GLU A 111 71.73 -6.87 6.56
C GLU A 111 72.70 -7.67 7.45
N ARG A 112 72.21 -8.72 8.09
CA ARG A 112 73.08 -9.58 8.89
C ARG A 112 74.16 -10.27 8.06
N TYR A 113 73.77 -10.74 6.88
CA TYR A 113 74.73 -11.34 5.96
C TYR A 113 75.82 -10.34 5.54
N MET A 114 75.42 -9.14 5.22
CA MET A 114 76.36 -8.09 4.86
C MET A 114 77.29 -7.69 6.00
N GLN A 115 76.75 -7.61 7.21
CA GLN A 115 77.56 -7.36 8.40
C GLN A 115 78.57 -8.48 8.65
N GLN A 116 78.17 -9.74 8.52
CA GLN A 116 79.09 -10.88 8.64
C GLN A 116 80.17 -10.84 7.58
N GLY A 117 79.81 -10.51 6.34
CA GLY A 117 80.79 -10.34 5.27
C GLY A 117 81.80 -9.25 5.60
N ARG A 118 81.38 -8.12 6.13
CA ARG A 118 82.25 -7.03 6.53
C ARG A 118 83.17 -7.49 7.70
N ARG A 119 82.65 -8.22 8.63
CA ARG A 119 83.50 -8.72 9.75
C ARG A 119 84.53 -9.76 9.32
N ALA A 120 84.17 -10.58 8.33
CA ALA A 120 85.05 -11.59 7.77
C ALA A 120 86.16 -10.97 6.91
N ALA A 121 85.87 -9.81 6.32
CA ALA A 121 86.86 -9.11 5.57
C ALA A 121 87.77 -8.33 6.52
#